data_691184704bee7c841fbb1981d04f6b49
#
_entry.id   691184704bee7c841fbb1981d04f6b49
#
_cell.length_a   1.000
_cell.length_b   1.000
_cell.length_c   1.000
_cell.angle_alpha   90.00
_cell.angle_beta   90.00
_cell.angle_gamma   90.00
#
_symmetry.space_group_name_H-M   'P 1'
#
loop_
_entity.id
_entity.type
_entity.pdbx_description
1 polymer ?
#
loop_
_entity_poly.entity_id
_entity_poly.type
_entity_poly.pdbx_seq_one_letter_code
_entity_poly.pdbx_strand_id
1 'polypeptide(L)'
;MPSNSRKLHWEEVYQTKPLETVGWYQPKPETSLSLISRLELSFDAAIIDVGGGDSLLTDHLLNLGFKDLSVLDISGAALRRAKTRLGIRSGEVHWLESDILDFEPVRSYELWHDRATFHFLTHPAQIKKYLEIARKAIPHDGFLILGAFSDKGPPTCSGLPVQRYSILELQRVLAPHFDLIHGLNLDHITPSGSVQAYTFGLFQ
;
A
#
# COMPACT_ATOMS: atom_id res chain seq x y z
N MET A 1 -7.25 -0.43 -17.44
CA MET A 1 -6.78 -1.74 -17.98
C MET A 1 -7.59 -2.86 -17.37
N PRO A 2 -7.86 -3.97 -18.09
CA PRO A 2 -8.42 -5.20 -17.50
C PRO A 2 -7.49 -5.78 -16.42
N SER A 3 -8.03 -6.50 -15.43
CA SER A 3 -7.26 -7.09 -14.31
C SER A 3 -6.08 -7.95 -14.80
N ASN A 4 -6.31 -8.82 -15.80
CA ASN A 4 -5.26 -9.66 -16.38
C ASN A 4 -4.08 -8.85 -16.98
N SER A 5 -4.36 -7.71 -17.62
CA SER A 5 -3.31 -6.84 -18.19
C SER A 5 -2.49 -6.14 -17.08
N ARG A 6 -3.13 -5.74 -15.97
CA ARG A 6 -2.41 -5.19 -14.81
C ARG A 6 -1.51 -6.24 -14.17
N LYS A 7 -2.03 -7.47 -14.00
CA LYS A 7 -1.25 -8.58 -13.45
C LYS A 7 0.00 -8.86 -14.29
N LEU A 8 -0.14 -9.01 -15.58
CA LEU A 8 1.00 -9.28 -16.49
C LEU A 8 2.06 -8.17 -16.41
N HIS A 9 1.64 -6.90 -16.39
CA HIS A 9 2.55 -5.76 -16.25
C HIS A 9 3.38 -5.85 -14.95
N TRP A 10 2.71 -6.07 -13.80
CA TRP A 10 3.41 -6.12 -12.51
C TRP A 10 4.26 -7.39 -12.37
N GLU A 11 3.81 -8.53 -12.89
CA GLU A 11 4.66 -9.74 -12.96
C GLU A 11 5.96 -9.46 -13.72
N GLU A 12 5.90 -8.80 -14.88
CA GLU A 12 7.08 -8.44 -15.67
C GLU A 12 7.99 -7.48 -14.90
N VAL A 13 7.44 -6.44 -14.28
CA VAL A 13 8.21 -5.48 -13.48
C VAL A 13 8.98 -6.18 -12.37
N TYR A 14 8.32 -7.03 -11.59
CA TYR A 14 8.96 -7.73 -10.48
C TYR A 14 9.88 -8.88 -10.92
N GLN A 15 9.71 -9.44 -12.10
CA GLN A 15 10.65 -10.44 -12.65
C GLN A 15 11.93 -9.82 -13.21
N THR A 16 11.86 -8.58 -13.71
CA THR A 16 12.97 -7.98 -14.47
C THR A 16 13.73 -6.89 -13.71
N LYS A 17 13.14 -6.23 -12.71
CA LYS A 17 13.78 -5.13 -11.98
C LYS A 17 14.21 -5.54 -10.57
N PRO A 18 15.50 -5.36 -10.20
CA PRO A 18 15.92 -5.51 -8.81
C PRO A 18 15.17 -4.55 -7.87
N LEU A 19 14.91 -4.98 -6.62
CA LEU A 19 14.18 -4.19 -5.63
C LEU A 19 14.81 -2.81 -5.40
N GLU A 20 16.13 -2.77 -5.27
CA GLU A 20 16.87 -1.55 -4.94
C GLU A 20 16.92 -0.53 -6.09
N THR A 21 16.42 -0.88 -7.28
CA THR A 21 16.42 -0.01 -8.47
C THR A 21 15.07 0.60 -8.78
N VAL A 22 13.99 0.11 -8.16
CA VAL A 22 12.64 0.60 -8.43
C VAL A 22 12.36 1.93 -7.72
N GLY A 23 11.59 2.81 -8.35
CA GLY A 23 11.37 4.17 -7.87
C GLY A 23 10.65 4.26 -6.51
N TRP A 24 9.97 3.21 -6.08
CA TRP A 24 9.27 3.17 -4.78
C TRP A 24 10.08 2.51 -3.67
N TYR A 25 11.29 2.04 -3.96
CA TYR A 25 12.14 1.39 -2.97
C TYR A 25 12.45 2.30 -1.78
N GLN A 26 12.32 1.74 -0.60
CA GLN A 26 12.72 2.34 0.67
C GLN A 26 13.39 1.26 1.53
N PRO A 27 14.66 1.40 1.93
CA PRO A 27 15.30 0.45 2.84
C PRO A 27 14.61 0.46 4.21
N LYS A 28 14.01 1.60 4.57
CA LYS A 28 13.15 1.76 5.73
C LYS A 28 11.99 2.68 5.35
N PRO A 29 10.74 2.21 5.37
CA PRO A 29 9.56 3.01 5.05
C PRO A 29 9.16 3.90 6.24
N GLU A 30 10.00 4.92 6.53
CA GLU A 30 9.91 5.72 7.76
C GLU A 30 8.57 6.41 7.94
N THR A 31 7.98 6.95 6.88
CA THR A 31 6.68 7.62 6.95
C THR A 31 5.58 6.65 7.36
N SER A 32 5.50 5.48 6.71
CA SER A 32 4.54 4.44 7.08
C SER A 32 4.72 3.99 8.53
N LEU A 33 5.97 3.69 8.92
CA LEU A 33 6.29 3.28 10.30
C LEU A 33 5.96 4.37 11.33
N SER A 34 6.24 5.64 11.01
CA SER A 34 5.91 6.77 11.89
C SER A 34 4.40 6.95 12.05
N LEU A 35 3.62 6.79 10.98
CA LEU A 35 2.16 6.85 11.06
C LEU A 35 1.59 5.67 11.87
N ILE A 36 2.10 4.45 11.65
CA ILE A 36 1.70 3.26 12.39
C ILE A 36 2.01 3.40 13.88
N SER A 37 3.18 3.93 14.24
CA SER A 37 3.57 4.10 15.65
C SER A 37 2.68 5.06 16.43
N ARG A 38 1.95 5.96 15.76
CA ARG A 38 1.00 6.90 16.39
C ARG A 38 -0.32 6.24 16.78
N LEU A 39 -0.61 5.04 16.24
CA LEU A 39 -1.90 4.38 16.43
C LEU A 39 -1.96 3.54 17.70
N GLU A 40 -0.81 3.35 18.38
CA GLU A 40 -0.72 2.54 19.60
C GLU A 40 -1.37 1.15 19.47
N LEU A 41 -1.26 0.55 18.28
CA LEU A 41 -1.85 -0.75 17.99
C LEU A 41 -1.23 -1.85 18.85
N SER A 42 -2.05 -2.82 19.25
CA SER A 42 -1.56 -4.06 19.84
C SER A 42 -0.63 -4.79 18.86
N PHE A 43 0.37 -5.50 19.37
CA PHE A 43 1.20 -6.37 18.54
C PHE A 43 0.43 -7.55 17.91
N ASP A 44 -0.76 -7.83 18.40
CA ASP A 44 -1.68 -8.83 17.84
C ASP A 44 -2.71 -8.21 16.88
N ALA A 45 -2.64 -6.88 16.63
CA ALA A 45 -3.54 -6.20 15.69
C ALA A 45 -3.35 -6.74 14.26
N ALA A 46 -4.47 -7.01 13.58
CA ALA A 46 -4.46 -7.45 12.20
C ALA A 46 -4.13 -6.28 11.26
N ILE A 47 -3.01 -6.39 10.55
CA ILE A 47 -2.51 -5.37 9.60
C ILE A 47 -2.49 -5.96 8.20
N ILE A 48 -3.02 -5.23 7.22
CA ILE A 48 -2.86 -5.57 5.80
C ILE A 48 -2.08 -4.49 5.06
N ASP A 49 -1.04 -4.90 4.32
CA ASP A 49 -0.28 -4.05 3.39
C ASP A 49 -0.76 -4.33 1.96
N VAL A 50 -1.52 -3.40 1.40
CA VAL A 50 -2.19 -3.51 0.09
C VAL A 50 -1.26 -3.01 -1.02
N GLY A 51 -0.98 -3.88 -1.98
CA GLY A 51 0.05 -3.66 -2.97
C GLY A 51 1.45 -3.63 -2.35
N GLY A 52 1.61 -4.35 -1.22
CA GLY A 52 2.87 -4.38 -0.48
C GLY A 52 4.03 -4.98 -1.26
N GLY A 53 3.72 -5.86 -2.22
CA GLY A 53 4.73 -6.42 -3.12
C GLY A 53 5.91 -7.06 -2.39
N ASP A 54 7.10 -6.59 -2.73
CA ASP A 54 8.35 -6.95 -2.05
C ASP A 54 8.89 -5.82 -1.15
N SER A 55 8.02 -4.88 -0.74
CA SER A 55 8.33 -3.81 0.21
C SER A 55 8.95 -4.35 1.51
N LEU A 56 9.79 -3.54 2.15
CA LEU A 56 10.40 -3.87 3.44
C LEU A 56 9.51 -3.50 4.64
N LEU A 57 8.29 -3.01 4.43
CA LEU A 57 7.39 -2.66 5.54
C LEU A 57 7.10 -3.89 6.41
N THR A 58 6.78 -5.02 5.79
CA THR A 58 6.51 -6.28 6.50
C THR A 58 7.70 -6.73 7.35
N ASP A 59 8.92 -6.62 6.83
CA ASP A 59 10.15 -6.96 7.56
C ASP A 59 10.30 -6.09 8.82
N HIS A 60 10.04 -4.80 8.69
CA HIS A 60 10.11 -3.86 9.82
C HIS A 60 8.99 -4.09 10.84
N LEU A 61 7.75 -4.38 10.40
CA LEU A 61 6.64 -4.67 11.31
C LEU A 61 6.89 -5.97 12.10
N LEU A 62 7.39 -7.02 11.45
CA LEU A 62 7.81 -8.24 12.12
C LEU A 62 8.90 -7.97 13.17
N ASN A 63 9.90 -7.13 12.82
CA ASN A 63 10.99 -6.76 13.75
C ASN A 63 10.48 -5.93 14.93
N LEU A 64 9.42 -5.16 14.76
CA LEU A 64 8.75 -4.42 15.85
C LEU A 64 7.89 -5.34 16.74
N GLY A 65 7.63 -6.57 16.33
CA GLY A 65 6.89 -7.55 17.13
C GLY A 65 5.42 -7.75 16.73
N PHE A 66 4.96 -7.13 15.62
CA PHE A 66 3.62 -7.41 15.10
C PHE A 66 3.52 -8.86 14.59
N LYS A 67 2.40 -9.54 14.90
CA LYS A 67 2.24 -10.97 14.70
C LYS A 67 1.18 -11.34 13.66
N ASP A 68 0.25 -10.45 13.36
CA ASP A 68 -0.86 -10.71 12.44
C ASP A 68 -0.77 -9.80 11.21
N LEU A 69 0.14 -10.16 10.31
CA LEU A 69 0.44 -9.41 9.11
C LEU A 69 -0.09 -10.10 7.86
N SER A 70 -0.73 -9.34 6.98
CA SER A 70 -1.14 -9.77 5.65
C SER A 70 -0.50 -8.88 4.60
N VAL A 71 -0.07 -9.45 3.49
CA VAL A 71 0.40 -8.71 2.32
C VAL A 71 -0.44 -9.12 1.12
N LEU A 72 -1.12 -8.14 0.53
CA LEU A 72 -1.90 -8.31 -0.69
C LEU A 72 -1.13 -7.69 -1.85
N ASP A 73 -0.92 -8.46 -2.91
CA ASP A 73 -0.38 -7.94 -4.17
C ASP A 73 -0.93 -8.70 -5.37
N ILE A 74 -1.06 -8.02 -6.50
CA ILE A 74 -1.50 -8.62 -7.76
C ILE A 74 -0.42 -9.53 -8.37
N SER A 75 0.87 -9.30 -8.03
CA SER A 75 2.02 -10.03 -8.57
C SER A 75 2.47 -11.14 -7.62
N GLY A 76 2.31 -12.38 -8.06
CA GLY A 76 2.92 -13.53 -7.38
C GLY A 76 4.44 -13.48 -7.37
N ALA A 77 5.08 -12.85 -8.37
CA ALA A 77 6.54 -12.67 -8.40
C ALA A 77 7.01 -11.76 -7.26
N ALA A 78 6.30 -10.66 -6.99
CA ALA A 78 6.58 -9.76 -5.88
C ALA A 78 6.51 -10.50 -4.54
N LEU A 79 5.42 -11.22 -4.31
CA LEU A 79 5.22 -12.00 -3.08
C LEU A 79 6.29 -13.10 -2.91
N ARG A 80 6.67 -13.80 -3.98
CA ARG A 80 7.77 -14.78 -3.93
C ARG A 80 9.09 -14.16 -3.51
N ARG A 81 9.43 -12.96 -4.00
CA ARG A 81 10.65 -12.23 -3.63
C ARG A 81 10.64 -11.88 -2.14
N ALA A 82 9.53 -11.34 -1.62
CA ALA A 82 9.36 -11.04 -0.20
C ALA A 82 9.49 -12.29 0.67
N LYS A 83 8.83 -13.38 0.29
CA LYS A 83 8.93 -14.69 0.99
C LYS A 83 10.38 -15.20 1.02
N THR A 84 11.08 -15.14 -0.11
CA THR A 84 12.49 -15.58 -0.21
C THR A 84 13.39 -14.74 0.71
N ARG A 85 13.19 -13.43 0.74
CA ARG A 85 13.95 -12.50 1.60
C ARG A 85 13.71 -12.79 3.09
N LEU A 86 12.45 -13.00 3.49
CA LEU A 86 12.09 -13.28 4.88
C LEU A 86 12.50 -14.69 5.35
N GLY A 87 12.73 -15.61 4.42
CA GLY A 87 13.11 -16.98 4.74
C GLY A 87 12.07 -17.68 5.62
N ILE A 88 12.51 -18.25 6.74
CA ILE A 88 11.62 -18.98 7.68
C ILE A 88 10.51 -18.07 8.25
N ARG A 89 10.78 -16.76 8.41
CA ARG A 89 9.80 -15.80 8.91
C ARG A 89 8.66 -15.51 7.93
N SER A 90 8.77 -15.95 6.67
CA SER A 90 7.67 -15.84 5.71
C SER A 90 6.42 -16.62 6.14
N GLY A 91 6.57 -17.63 7.01
CA GLY A 91 5.47 -18.36 7.62
C GLY A 91 4.69 -17.56 8.68
N GLU A 92 5.20 -16.41 9.13
CA GLU A 92 4.53 -15.52 10.08
C GLU A 92 3.58 -14.51 9.38
N VAL A 93 3.49 -14.56 8.04
CA VAL A 93 2.75 -13.58 7.22
C VAL A 93 1.71 -14.27 6.35
N HIS A 94 0.53 -13.68 6.24
CA HIS A 94 -0.54 -14.11 5.32
C HIS A 94 -0.32 -13.46 3.94
N TRP A 95 -0.03 -14.28 2.93
CA TRP A 95 0.25 -13.81 1.57
C TRP A 95 -0.97 -13.98 0.67
N LEU A 96 -1.47 -12.87 0.12
CA LEU A 96 -2.71 -12.82 -0.66
C LEU A 96 -2.39 -12.35 -2.08
N GLU A 97 -2.41 -13.28 -3.05
CA GLU A 97 -2.21 -12.93 -4.47
C GLU A 97 -3.56 -12.61 -5.10
N SER A 98 -3.88 -11.32 -5.21
CA SER A 98 -5.13 -10.83 -5.81
C SER A 98 -4.98 -9.40 -6.30
N ASP A 99 -5.73 -9.04 -7.37
CA ASP A 99 -6.03 -7.65 -7.66
C ASP A 99 -6.89 -7.08 -6.53
N ILE A 100 -6.56 -5.90 -6.02
CA ILE A 100 -7.34 -5.25 -4.95
C ILE A 100 -8.82 -5.08 -5.34
N LEU A 101 -9.11 -4.87 -6.61
CA LEU A 101 -10.47 -4.73 -7.08
C LEU A 101 -11.25 -6.07 -7.10
N ASP A 102 -10.56 -7.20 -7.04
CA ASP A 102 -11.16 -8.54 -6.99
C ASP A 102 -10.99 -9.19 -5.61
N PHE A 103 -10.41 -8.44 -4.66
CA PHE A 103 -10.21 -8.91 -3.30
C PHE A 103 -11.52 -8.94 -2.52
N GLU A 104 -11.81 -10.10 -1.94
CA GLU A 104 -12.94 -10.31 -1.03
C GLU A 104 -12.41 -10.55 0.38
N PRO A 105 -12.45 -9.53 1.27
CA PRO A 105 -11.96 -9.68 2.62
C PRO A 105 -12.81 -10.67 3.42
N VAL A 106 -12.18 -11.72 3.93
CA VAL A 106 -12.81 -12.77 4.76
C VAL A 106 -12.65 -12.53 6.24
N ARG A 107 -11.92 -11.48 6.60
CA ARG A 107 -11.67 -11.04 7.98
C ARG A 107 -11.53 -9.52 8.05
N SER A 108 -11.57 -8.97 9.26
CA SER A 108 -11.28 -7.55 9.49
C SER A 108 -9.80 -7.30 9.72
N TYR A 109 -9.38 -6.06 9.43
CA TYR A 109 -8.02 -5.54 9.65
C TYR A 109 -8.11 -4.22 10.42
N GLU A 110 -7.48 -4.14 11.60
CA GLU A 110 -7.42 -2.92 12.41
C GLU A 110 -6.59 -1.83 11.74
N LEU A 111 -5.64 -2.23 10.88
CA LEU A 111 -4.93 -1.30 10.01
C LEU A 111 -4.90 -1.80 8.57
N TRP A 112 -5.36 -0.95 7.68
CA TRP A 112 -5.22 -1.05 6.25
C TRP A 112 -4.16 -0.06 5.79
N HIS A 113 -3.03 -0.54 5.30
CA HIS A 113 -1.96 0.27 4.74
C HIS A 113 -1.93 0.13 3.22
N ASP A 114 -1.85 1.24 2.51
CA ASP A 114 -1.69 1.30 1.06
C ASP A 114 -0.69 2.41 0.72
N ARG A 115 0.44 2.06 0.18
CA ARG A 115 1.40 3.01 -0.37
C ARG A 115 1.62 2.75 -1.84
N ALA A 116 1.13 3.66 -2.68
CA ALA A 116 1.31 3.65 -4.12
C ALA A 116 0.54 2.54 -4.87
N THR A 117 -0.58 2.03 -4.31
CA THR A 117 -1.51 1.14 -5.04
C THR A 117 -2.76 1.88 -5.45
N PHE A 118 -3.39 2.60 -4.54
CA PHE A 118 -4.60 3.39 -4.78
C PHE A 118 -4.47 4.35 -5.95
N HIS A 119 -3.32 4.96 -6.15
CA HIS A 119 -3.13 5.95 -7.21
C HIS A 119 -3.18 5.37 -8.64
N PHE A 120 -3.09 4.04 -8.81
CA PHE A 120 -3.31 3.39 -10.11
C PHE A 120 -4.79 3.25 -10.48
N LEU A 121 -5.69 3.53 -9.54
CA LEU A 121 -7.14 3.52 -9.76
C LEU A 121 -7.57 4.86 -10.36
N THR A 122 -7.52 4.97 -11.69
CA THR A 122 -7.76 6.21 -12.42
C THR A 122 -9.23 6.41 -12.84
N HIS A 123 -10.09 5.41 -12.64
CA HIS A 123 -11.52 5.49 -12.95
C HIS A 123 -12.37 5.59 -11.69
N PRO A 124 -13.40 6.46 -11.66
CA PRO A 124 -14.27 6.63 -10.50
C PRO A 124 -14.89 5.32 -9.99
N ALA A 125 -15.27 4.41 -10.89
CA ALA A 125 -15.84 3.12 -10.51
C ALA A 125 -14.83 2.21 -9.77
N GLN A 126 -13.54 2.29 -10.13
CA GLN A 126 -12.47 1.55 -9.45
C GLN A 126 -12.21 2.12 -8.05
N ILE A 127 -12.17 3.43 -7.94
CA ILE A 127 -12.01 4.14 -6.65
C ILE A 127 -13.16 3.77 -5.72
N LYS A 128 -14.40 3.85 -6.22
CA LYS A 128 -15.60 3.46 -5.46
C LYS A 128 -15.50 2.01 -4.97
N LYS A 129 -15.16 1.07 -5.85
CA LYS A 129 -15.03 -0.35 -5.50
C LYS A 129 -13.95 -0.59 -4.46
N TYR A 130 -12.79 0.06 -4.58
CA TYR A 130 -11.72 0.01 -3.57
C TYR A 130 -12.22 0.47 -2.20
N LEU A 131 -12.91 1.61 -2.14
CA LEU A 131 -13.42 2.16 -0.89
C LEU A 131 -14.48 1.25 -0.24
N GLU A 132 -15.34 0.62 -1.04
CA GLU A 132 -16.31 -0.38 -0.57
C GLU A 132 -15.61 -1.62 0.02
N ILE A 133 -14.53 -2.09 -0.59
CA ILE A 133 -13.71 -3.21 -0.10
C ILE A 133 -13.02 -2.82 1.21
N ALA A 134 -12.35 -1.67 1.24
CA ALA A 134 -11.67 -1.18 2.43
C ALA A 134 -12.66 -0.98 3.60
N ARG A 135 -13.83 -0.36 3.34
CA ARG A 135 -14.87 -0.16 4.37
C ARG A 135 -15.42 -1.47 4.93
N LYS A 136 -15.52 -2.50 4.10
CA LYS A 136 -15.95 -3.84 4.54
C LYS A 136 -14.89 -4.53 5.40
N ALA A 137 -13.62 -4.27 5.11
CA ALA A 137 -12.48 -4.93 5.76
C ALA A 137 -12.02 -4.22 7.05
N ILE A 138 -12.21 -2.90 7.14
CA ILE A 138 -11.77 -2.09 8.29
C ILE A 138 -12.94 -1.98 9.28
N PRO A 139 -12.77 -2.39 10.57
CA PRO A 139 -13.79 -2.19 11.58
C PRO A 139 -14.00 -0.70 11.88
N HIS A 140 -15.03 -0.37 12.64
CA HIS A 140 -15.41 1.02 12.91
C HIS A 140 -14.29 1.83 13.61
N ASP A 141 -13.53 1.18 14.46
CA ASP A 141 -12.38 1.73 15.20
C ASP A 141 -11.03 1.48 14.52
N GLY A 142 -11.04 0.90 13.32
CA GLY A 142 -9.84 0.63 12.54
C GLY A 142 -9.35 1.85 11.75
N PHE A 143 -8.17 1.71 11.18
CA PHE A 143 -7.45 2.80 10.53
C PHE A 143 -7.08 2.46 9.09
N LEU A 144 -7.03 3.51 8.26
CA LEU A 144 -6.50 3.46 6.90
C LEU A 144 -5.33 4.44 6.78
N ILE A 145 -4.15 3.95 6.42
CA ILE A 145 -3.02 4.77 5.97
C ILE A 145 -2.95 4.66 4.45
N LEU A 146 -3.04 5.80 3.77
CA LEU A 146 -2.97 5.85 2.32
C LEU A 146 -1.91 6.84 1.85
N GLY A 147 -0.94 6.35 1.05
CA GLY A 147 0.11 7.13 0.42
C GLY A 147 -0.02 7.10 -1.10
N ALA A 148 -0.20 8.26 -1.73
CA ALA A 148 -0.32 8.41 -3.17
C ALA A 148 0.64 9.50 -3.68
N PHE A 149 0.88 9.58 -4.98
CA PHE A 149 1.57 10.76 -5.52
C PHE A 149 0.73 12.01 -5.28
N SER A 150 1.40 13.07 -4.83
CA SER A 150 0.78 14.38 -4.64
C SER A 150 0.46 15.03 -5.98
N ASP A 151 -0.29 16.13 -5.95
CA ASP A 151 -0.53 16.99 -7.12
C ASP A 151 0.77 17.48 -7.79
N LYS A 152 1.89 17.52 -7.03
CA LYS A 152 3.24 17.86 -7.50
C LYS A 152 4.06 16.63 -7.91
N GLY A 153 3.55 15.43 -7.69
CA GLY A 153 4.22 14.18 -8.06
C GLY A 153 4.18 13.90 -9.56
N PRO A 154 4.87 12.84 -10.01
CA PRO A 154 4.88 12.47 -11.42
C PRO A 154 3.49 11.98 -11.88
N PRO A 155 3.12 12.20 -13.17
CA PRO A 155 1.83 11.76 -13.71
C PRO A 155 1.79 10.26 -14.04
N THR A 156 2.92 9.58 -13.97
CA THR A 156 3.06 8.14 -14.25
C THR A 156 3.95 7.46 -13.23
N CYS A 157 3.69 6.17 -12.96
CA CYS A 157 4.53 5.30 -12.17
C CYS A 157 4.72 3.97 -12.91
N SER A 158 5.95 3.48 -13.05
CA SER A 158 6.25 2.25 -13.81
C SER A 158 5.64 2.20 -15.22
N GLY A 159 5.57 3.35 -15.92
CA GLY A 159 4.96 3.43 -17.25
C GLY A 159 3.43 3.47 -17.26
N LEU A 160 2.77 3.37 -16.12
CA LEU A 160 1.32 3.46 -16.01
C LEU A 160 0.87 4.85 -15.55
N PRO A 161 -0.27 5.37 -16.07
CA PRO A 161 -0.85 6.61 -15.57
C PRO A 161 -1.32 6.45 -14.13
N VAL A 162 -1.18 7.52 -13.35
CA VAL A 162 -1.67 7.56 -11.97
C VAL A 162 -2.58 8.76 -11.72
N GLN A 163 -3.51 8.60 -10.80
CA GLN A 163 -4.26 9.69 -10.22
C GLN A 163 -3.44 10.29 -9.08
N ARG A 164 -3.20 11.61 -9.15
CA ARG A 164 -2.50 12.38 -8.11
C ARG A 164 -3.50 13.01 -7.17
N TYR A 165 -3.10 13.20 -5.92
CA TYR A 165 -3.99 13.72 -4.89
C TYR A 165 -3.29 14.75 -4.01
N SER A 166 -3.86 15.96 -3.89
CA SER A 166 -3.61 16.81 -2.73
C SER A 166 -4.27 16.22 -1.48
N ILE A 167 -3.88 16.68 -0.28
CA ILE A 167 -4.50 16.24 0.98
C ILE A 167 -6.03 16.46 0.95
N LEU A 168 -6.47 17.62 0.44
CA LEU A 168 -7.90 17.95 0.36
C LEU A 168 -8.66 17.06 -0.63
N GLU A 169 -8.05 16.69 -1.76
CA GLU A 169 -8.67 15.78 -2.71
C GLU A 169 -8.75 14.36 -2.12
N LEU A 170 -7.70 13.91 -1.47
CA LEU A 170 -7.69 12.60 -0.81
C LEU A 170 -8.76 12.54 0.28
N GLN A 171 -8.85 13.59 1.12
CA GLN A 171 -9.92 13.72 2.12
C GLN A 171 -11.31 13.66 1.49
N ARG A 172 -11.58 14.42 0.42
CA ARG A 172 -12.89 14.41 -0.24
C ARG A 172 -13.27 13.04 -0.81
N VAL A 173 -12.29 12.35 -1.40
CA VAL A 173 -12.52 11.03 -2.00
C VAL A 173 -12.85 9.99 -0.92
N LEU A 174 -12.21 10.08 0.25
CA LEU A 174 -12.40 9.12 1.34
C LEU A 174 -13.55 9.48 2.29
N ALA A 175 -13.95 10.75 2.37
CA ALA A 175 -14.98 11.27 3.28
C ALA A 175 -16.31 10.49 3.35
N PRO A 176 -16.79 9.80 2.28
CA PRO A 176 -17.99 8.98 2.39
C PRO A 176 -17.86 7.78 3.37
N HIS A 177 -16.61 7.40 3.70
CA HIS A 177 -16.35 6.19 4.48
C HIS A 177 -15.35 6.37 5.62
N PHE A 178 -14.47 7.38 5.52
CA PHE A 178 -13.34 7.58 6.44
C PHE A 178 -13.10 9.07 6.71
N ASP A 179 -12.86 9.42 7.96
CA ASP A 179 -12.51 10.78 8.38
C ASP A 179 -10.98 10.94 8.41
N LEU A 180 -10.48 12.06 7.90
CA LEU A 180 -9.04 12.38 7.92
C LEU A 180 -8.61 12.78 9.34
N ILE A 181 -7.71 12.01 9.94
CA ILE A 181 -7.08 12.32 11.23
C ILE A 181 -5.82 13.17 11.04
N HIS A 182 -4.97 12.78 10.08
CA HIS A 182 -3.71 13.45 9.83
C HIS A 182 -3.33 13.35 8.35
N GLY A 183 -2.88 14.47 7.79
CA GLY A 183 -2.38 14.54 6.42
C GLY A 183 -1.00 15.17 6.35
N LEU A 184 -0.13 14.67 5.49
CA LEU A 184 1.20 15.24 5.25
C LEU A 184 1.63 15.07 3.79
N ASN A 185 2.48 15.99 3.33
CA ASN A 185 3.20 15.88 2.07
C ASN A 185 4.68 15.65 2.35
N LEU A 186 5.31 14.84 1.51
CA LEU A 186 6.75 14.59 1.60
C LEU A 186 7.34 14.27 0.23
N ASP A 187 8.63 14.47 0.11
CA ASP A 187 9.41 14.08 -1.06
C ASP A 187 10.14 12.76 -0.77
N HIS A 188 9.90 11.77 -1.62
CA HIS A 188 10.65 10.53 -1.67
C HIS A 188 11.76 10.65 -2.70
N ILE A 189 13.00 10.43 -2.27
CA ILE A 189 14.15 10.35 -3.17
C ILE A 189 14.29 8.91 -3.63
N THR A 190 14.12 8.70 -4.93
CA THR A 190 14.28 7.37 -5.55
C THR A 190 15.75 6.94 -5.56
N PRO A 191 16.05 5.64 -5.74
CA PRO A 191 17.43 5.17 -5.91
C PRO A 191 18.20 5.84 -7.06
N SER A 192 17.50 6.32 -8.09
CA SER A 192 18.10 7.07 -9.20
C SER A 192 18.30 8.57 -8.91
N GLY A 193 17.97 9.04 -7.70
CA GLY A 193 18.08 10.45 -7.29
C GLY A 193 16.92 11.34 -7.72
N SER A 194 15.90 10.77 -8.37
CA SER A 194 14.70 11.54 -8.75
C SER A 194 13.80 11.78 -7.54
N VAL A 195 13.09 12.91 -7.54
CA VAL A 195 12.10 13.24 -6.48
C VAL A 195 10.72 12.77 -6.89
N GLN A 196 10.04 12.08 -5.99
CA GLN A 196 8.64 11.73 -6.09
C GLN A 196 7.88 12.36 -4.92
N ALA A 197 7.07 13.38 -5.20
CA ALA A 197 6.26 14.02 -4.18
C ALA A 197 5.02 13.17 -3.86
N TYR A 198 4.87 12.84 -2.58
CA TYR A 198 3.76 12.05 -2.03
C TYR A 198 2.85 12.90 -1.14
N THR A 199 1.59 12.53 -1.14
CA THR A 199 0.61 12.86 -0.11
C THR A 199 0.30 11.60 0.68
N PHE A 200 0.36 11.68 2.00
CA PHE A 200 -0.12 10.64 2.91
C PHE A 200 -1.30 11.14 3.72
N GLY A 201 -2.27 10.26 3.94
CA GLY A 201 -3.38 10.47 4.87
C GLY A 201 -3.49 9.29 5.83
N LEU A 202 -3.72 9.61 7.10
CA LEU A 202 -4.20 8.69 8.13
C LEU A 202 -5.67 8.97 8.35
N PHE A 203 -6.49 7.94 8.24
CA PHE A 203 -7.95 8.01 8.32
C PHE A 203 -8.50 6.99 9.32
N GLN A 204 -9.71 7.27 9.81
CA GLN A 204 -10.50 6.37 10.63
C GLN A 204 -11.96 6.33 10.17
#